data_4efbaf3296a57a8730c539f52f19cc34
#
_entry.id   4efbaf3296a57a8730c539f52f19cc34
#
_cell.length_a   1.000
_cell.length_b   1.000
_cell.length_c   1.000
_cell.angle_alpha   90.00
_cell.angle_beta   90.00
_cell.angle_gamma   90.00
#
_symmetry.space_group_name_H-M   'P 1'
#
loop_
_entity.id
_entity.type
_entity.pdbx_description
1 polymer ?
#
loop_
_entity_poly.entity_id
_entity_poly.type
_entity_poly.pdbx_seq_one_letter_code
_entity_poly.pdbx_strand_id
1 'polypeptide(L)'
;MLKSFVIKLFIIAITFITIYIFFIDKLSKGFVDTNYNKFTQEASGLIIGLSRANEGISPSIIEEELKEYNFFNKPIVNFAFNEAHFGEVYYEAIKKKIKTDNGLFILSISPGNFTSPLGLDDKKVFEYDERLTLGKINNFVSSPNYNYIINVYGASLYNSLHNLDQWNHRVSHLDGWNEVKLASKLDTITDKDIEYWKSLTLKFYEQKIKTEQISSYRHNYFIKTVEYLKTKGEVFLIRMPSDSTILKIENSHWKNFDFEMDSIAKSFNIPYLNYSKKSNNYKTYDGSHLESESAKEFTELLSKDIKNNLVE
;
A
#
# COMPACT_ATOMS: atom_id res chain seq x y z
N MET A 1 -20.79 -27.85 44.82
CA MET A 1 -20.16 -28.26 43.56
C MET A 1 -20.19 -27.21 42.48
N LEU A 2 -21.34 -26.64 42.10
CA LEU A 2 -21.49 -25.62 41.04
C LEU A 2 -20.62 -24.38 41.28
N LYS A 3 -20.64 -23.80 42.50
CA LYS A 3 -19.86 -22.60 42.86
C LYS A 3 -18.34 -22.83 42.69
N SER A 4 -17.81 -23.97 43.10
CA SER A 4 -16.40 -24.32 42.93
C SER A 4 -16.02 -24.54 41.46
N PHE A 5 -16.94 -25.09 40.65
CA PHE A 5 -16.74 -25.24 39.21
C PHE A 5 -16.66 -23.90 38.50
N VAL A 6 -17.58 -22.98 38.80
CA VAL A 6 -17.61 -21.64 38.21
C VAL A 6 -16.32 -20.85 38.55
N ILE A 7 -15.86 -20.94 39.81
CA ILE A 7 -14.60 -20.30 40.24
C ILE A 7 -13.40 -20.86 39.43
N LYS A 8 -13.31 -22.17 39.26
CA LYS A 8 -12.24 -22.78 38.48
C LYS A 8 -12.27 -22.33 37.01
N LEU A 9 -13.45 -22.33 36.41
CA LEU A 9 -13.65 -21.86 35.03
C LEU A 9 -13.20 -20.39 34.87
N PHE A 10 -13.54 -19.55 35.85
CA PHE A 10 -13.16 -18.13 35.85
C PHE A 10 -11.65 -17.95 35.97
N ILE A 11 -10.97 -18.72 36.84
CA ILE A 11 -9.51 -18.69 36.97
C ILE A 11 -8.85 -19.12 35.65
N ILE A 12 -9.33 -20.19 35.03
CA ILE A 12 -8.81 -20.66 33.73
C ILE A 12 -8.98 -19.56 32.67
N ALA A 13 -10.15 -18.95 32.59
CA ALA A 13 -10.42 -17.89 31.63
C ALA A 13 -9.47 -16.69 31.82
N ILE A 14 -9.27 -16.23 33.07
CA ILE A 14 -8.33 -15.16 33.38
C ILE A 14 -6.90 -15.53 32.96
N THR A 15 -6.47 -16.76 33.25
CA THR A 15 -5.14 -17.22 32.88
C THR A 15 -4.94 -17.18 31.37
N PHE A 16 -5.91 -17.66 30.59
CA PHE A 16 -5.82 -17.59 29.11
C PHE A 16 -5.81 -16.16 28.59
N ILE A 17 -6.64 -15.28 29.13
CA ILE A 17 -6.67 -13.85 28.76
C ILE A 17 -5.32 -13.19 29.06
N THR A 18 -4.72 -13.47 30.22
CA THR A 18 -3.43 -12.91 30.59
C THR A 18 -2.31 -13.39 29.65
N ILE A 19 -2.29 -14.69 29.34
CA ILE A 19 -1.34 -15.25 28.37
C ILE A 19 -1.53 -14.63 26.99
N TYR A 20 -2.78 -14.47 26.53
CA TYR A 20 -3.09 -13.87 25.25
C TYR A 20 -2.61 -12.40 25.16
N ILE A 21 -2.90 -11.60 26.19
CA ILE A 21 -2.44 -10.21 26.29
C ILE A 21 -0.91 -10.13 26.27
N PHE A 22 -0.23 -11.01 27.00
CA PHE A 22 1.24 -11.08 27.02
C PHE A 22 1.82 -11.33 25.61
N PHE A 23 1.27 -12.28 24.86
CA PHE A 23 1.74 -12.57 23.51
C PHE A 23 1.46 -11.44 22.51
N ILE A 24 0.30 -10.80 22.62
CA ILE A 24 -0.04 -9.63 21.77
C ILE A 24 0.91 -8.46 22.08
N ASP A 25 1.14 -8.15 23.34
CA ASP A 25 2.07 -7.09 23.75
C ASP A 25 3.49 -7.37 23.27
N LYS A 26 3.95 -8.63 23.42
CA LYS A 26 5.26 -9.03 22.92
C LYS A 26 5.37 -8.95 21.42
N LEU A 27 4.34 -9.38 20.67
CA LEU A 27 4.30 -9.29 19.22
C LEU A 27 4.36 -7.83 18.74
N SER A 28 3.64 -6.92 19.41
CA SER A 28 3.59 -5.50 19.06
C SER A 28 4.95 -4.78 19.15
N LYS A 29 5.90 -5.34 19.89
CA LYS A 29 7.27 -4.82 20.07
C LYS A 29 8.28 -5.40 19.08
N GLY A 30 7.86 -6.37 18.27
CA GLY A 30 8.68 -7.01 17.25
C GLY A 30 8.14 -6.75 15.84
N PHE A 31 8.52 -7.64 14.92
CA PHE A 31 7.96 -7.66 13.58
C PHE A 31 6.56 -8.32 13.62
N VAL A 32 5.53 -7.59 13.25
CA VAL A 32 4.17 -8.12 13.12
C VAL A 32 3.96 -8.70 11.72
N ASP A 33 3.92 -7.83 10.72
CA ASP A 33 3.90 -8.18 9.29
C ASP A 33 4.33 -6.96 8.44
N THR A 34 4.36 -7.14 7.13
CA THR A 34 4.83 -6.11 6.18
C THR A 34 3.93 -4.87 6.09
N ASN A 35 2.70 -4.95 6.55
CA ASN A 35 1.76 -3.83 6.50
C ASN A 35 1.61 -3.09 7.83
N TYR A 36 2.00 -3.72 8.95
CA TYR A 36 1.75 -3.20 10.29
C TYR A 36 2.18 -1.74 10.49
N ASN A 37 3.40 -1.39 10.04
CA ASN A 37 3.95 -0.03 10.20
C ASN A 37 3.09 1.06 9.53
N LYS A 38 2.31 0.71 8.49
CA LYS A 38 1.38 1.63 7.83
C LYS A 38 0.24 2.10 8.75
N PHE A 39 0.00 1.40 9.85
CA PHE A 39 -1.12 1.59 10.77
C PHE A 39 -0.69 2.08 12.16
N THR A 40 0.59 2.42 12.36
CA THR A 40 1.15 2.74 13.68
C THR A 40 1.45 4.21 13.91
N GLN A 41 1.24 5.09 12.92
CA GLN A 41 1.59 6.50 13.01
C GLN A 41 0.56 7.38 12.31
N GLU A 42 0.44 8.62 12.75
CA GLU A 42 -0.29 9.67 12.05
C GLU A 42 0.44 10.05 10.74
N ALA A 43 -0.28 10.62 9.80
CA ALA A 43 0.28 11.10 8.54
C ALA A 43 -0.26 12.47 8.21
N SER A 44 0.62 13.33 7.70
CA SER A 44 0.25 14.57 7.02
C SER A 44 0.14 14.35 5.52
N GLY A 45 1.04 13.53 4.94
CA GLY A 45 1.02 13.11 3.55
C GLY A 45 0.91 11.60 3.39
N LEU A 46 0.43 11.15 2.23
CA LEU A 46 0.26 9.72 1.93
C LEU A 46 0.75 9.37 0.53
N ILE A 47 1.41 8.21 0.43
CA ILE A 47 1.56 7.48 -0.83
C ILE A 47 0.44 6.44 -0.87
N ILE A 48 -0.42 6.53 -1.90
CA ILE A 48 -1.64 5.76 -2.06
C ILE A 48 -1.51 4.91 -3.33
N GLY A 49 -1.93 3.65 -3.28
CA GLY A 49 -1.86 2.75 -4.44
C GLY A 49 -1.77 1.29 -4.05
N LEU A 50 -1.45 0.44 -5.02
CA LEU A 50 -1.25 -0.99 -4.84
C LEU A 50 0.23 -1.33 -4.58
N SER A 51 0.61 -2.59 -4.79
CA SER A 51 1.93 -3.13 -4.51
C SER A 51 3.09 -2.38 -5.16
N ARG A 52 2.92 -1.84 -6.36
CA ARG A 52 3.98 -1.05 -7.02
C ARG A 52 4.38 0.17 -6.20
N ALA A 53 3.40 0.91 -5.68
CA ALA A 53 3.68 2.05 -4.81
C ALA A 53 4.21 1.61 -3.44
N ASN A 54 3.67 0.50 -2.91
CA ASN A 54 4.11 -0.09 -1.66
C ASN A 54 5.62 -0.40 -1.65
N GLU A 55 6.14 -0.91 -2.76
CA GLU A 55 7.53 -1.37 -2.87
C GLU A 55 8.43 -0.38 -3.62
N GLY A 56 7.87 0.50 -4.43
CA GLY A 56 8.64 1.35 -5.34
C GLY A 56 8.74 2.82 -4.97
N ILE A 57 8.16 3.29 -3.86
CA ILE A 57 8.21 4.69 -3.45
C ILE A 57 8.54 4.80 -1.97
N SER A 58 9.66 5.46 -1.67
CA SER A 58 10.15 5.71 -0.32
C SER A 58 9.72 7.09 0.19
N PRO A 59 8.88 7.18 1.26
CA PRO A 59 8.56 8.46 1.88
C PRO A 59 9.78 9.21 2.40
N SER A 60 10.70 8.51 3.03
CA SER A 60 11.92 9.12 3.60
C SER A 60 12.82 9.77 2.56
N ILE A 61 12.92 9.20 1.34
CA ILE A 61 13.66 9.83 0.24
C ILE A 61 12.94 11.11 -0.22
N ILE A 62 11.61 11.09 -0.37
CA ILE A 62 10.84 12.29 -0.72
C ILE A 62 11.04 13.39 0.33
N GLU A 63 10.96 13.04 1.60
CA GLU A 63 11.14 13.99 2.69
C GLU A 63 12.55 14.58 2.76
N GLU A 64 13.56 13.78 2.42
CA GLU A 64 14.97 14.24 2.37
C GLU A 64 15.22 15.14 1.14
N GLU A 65 14.77 14.74 -0.05
CA GLU A 65 14.92 15.51 -1.29
C GLU A 65 14.20 16.88 -1.24
N LEU A 66 13.10 16.97 -0.49
CA LEU A 66 12.28 18.16 -0.37
C LEU A 66 12.46 18.90 0.96
N LYS A 67 13.44 18.54 1.80
CA LYS A 67 13.59 19.07 3.16
C LYS A 67 13.83 20.56 3.25
N GLU A 68 14.44 21.15 2.25
CA GLU A 68 14.73 22.60 2.19
C GLU A 68 13.48 23.44 1.81
N TYR A 69 12.41 22.75 1.41
CA TYR A 69 11.17 23.38 0.94
C TYR A 69 10.04 23.06 1.93
N ASN A 70 9.44 24.10 2.49
CA ASN A 70 8.30 23.96 3.40
C ASN A 70 6.97 23.86 2.63
N PHE A 71 6.91 23.02 1.59
CA PHE A 71 5.73 22.87 0.75
C PHE A 71 4.61 22.10 1.43
N PHE A 72 4.95 21.19 2.34
CA PHE A 72 3.98 20.32 3.02
C PHE A 72 4.44 19.92 4.42
N ASN A 73 3.49 19.46 5.23
CA ASN A 73 3.73 18.95 6.56
C ASN A 73 4.18 17.46 6.51
N LYS A 74 5.03 17.08 7.45
CA LYS A 74 5.49 15.69 7.67
C LYS A 74 4.73 15.05 8.84
N PRO A 75 4.72 13.70 8.97
CA PRO A 75 5.38 12.75 8.08
C PRO A 75 4.53 12.38 6.86
N ILE A 76 5.21 11.91 5.81
CA ILE A 76 4.60 11.16 4.71
C ILE A 76 4.64 9.68 5.06
N VAL A 77 3.54 8.97 4.85
CA VAL A 77 3.45 7.52 5.08
C VAL A 77 3.09 6.81 3.79
N ASN A 78 3.81 5.74 3.47
CA ASN A 78 3.42 4.85 2.39
C ASN A 78 2.24 3.97 2.85
N PHE A 79 1.04 4.40 2.48
CA PHE A 79 -0.24 3.74 2.80
C PHE A 79 -0.78 2.91 1.62
N ALA A 80 0.13 2.50 0.72
CA ALA A 80 -0.17 1.59 -0.38
C ALA A 80 0.04 0.12 0.03
N PHE A 81 -0.81 -0.78 -0.46
CA PHE A 81 -0.70 -2.24 -0.26
C PHE A 81 -1.65 -2.98 -1.23
N ASN A 82 -1.47 -4.30 -1.36
CA ASN A 82 -2.09 -5.09 -2.41
C ASN A 82 -3.63 -5.02 -2.46
N GLU A 83 -4.30 -4.77 -1.33
CA GLU A 83 -5.75 -4.71 -1.22
C GLU A 83 -6.32 -3.29 -1.31
N ALA A 84 -5.46 -2.28 -1.53
CA ALA A 84 -5.83 -0.86 -1.52
C ALA A 84 -6.45 -0.40 -2.84
N HIS A 85 -7.51 -1.07 -3.30
CA HIS A 85 -8.32 -0.61 -4.43
C HIS A 85 -9.16 0.60 -4.01
N PHE A 86 -9.41 1.52 -4.94
CA PHE A 86 -10.31 2.63 -4.67
C PHE A 86 -11.73 2.13 -4.36
N GLY A 87 -12.26 2.54 -3.23
CA GLY A 87 -13.55 2.13 -2.70
C GLY A 87 -13.87 2.87 -1.42
N GLU A 88 -15.09 2.72 -0.91
CA GLU A 88 -15.54 3.39 0.31
C GLU A 88 -14.63 3.07 1.50
N VAL A 89 -14.29 1.81 1.67
CA VAL A 89 -13.45 1.35 2.78
C VAL A 89 -12.08 2.02 2.78
N TYR A 90 -11.43 2.12 1.60
CA TYR A 90 -10.12 2.78 1.49
C TYR A 90 -10.25 4.30 1.65
N TYR A 91 -11.27 4.90 1.06
CA TYR A 91 -11.56 6.32 1.21
C TYR A 91 -11.73 6.72 2.69
N GLU A 92 -12.54 5.97 3.46
CA GLU A 92 -12.72 6.22 4.89
C GLU A 92 -11.45 5.94 5.71
N ALA A 93 -10.65 4.96 5.32
CA ALA A 93 -9.35 4.70 5.94
C ALA A 93 -8.36 5.87 5.73
N ILE A 94 -8.29 6.42 4.52
CA ILE A 94 -7.50 7.60 4.18
C ILE A 94 -7.91 8.79 5.06
N LYS A 95 -9.21 9.07 5.19
CA LYS A 95 -9.72 10.15 6.03
C LYS A 95 -9.33 9.99 7.51
N LYS A 96 -9.37 8.76 8.01
CA LYS A 96 -8.99 8.46 9.41
C LYS A 96 -7.48 8.52 9.63
N LYS A 97 -6.68 8.30 8.58
CA LYS A 97 -5.22 8.31 8.63
C LYS A 97 -4.65 9.72 8.64
N ILE A 98 -5.22 10.62 7.86
CA ILE A 98 -4.78 12.02 7.74
C ILE A 98 -5.26 12.81 8.96
N LYS A 99 -4.34 13.47 9.68
CA LYS A 99 -4.65 14.25 10.89
C LYS A 99 -4.38 15.74 10.75
N THR A 100 -3.62 16.15 9.75
CA THR A 100 -3.25 17.55 9.53
C THR A 100 -3.55 17.96 8.09
N ASP A 101 -3.69 19.24 7.86
CA ASP A 101 -3.76 19.83 6.53
C ASP A 101 -2.35 20.11 5.98
N ASN A 102 -2.28 20.61 4.74
CA ASN A 102 -1.04 20.90 4.03
C ASN A 102 -0.14 19.68 3.87
N GLY A 103 -0.74 18.56 3.43
CA GLY A 103 -0.02 17.30 3.14
C GLY A 103 0.44 17.20 1.69
N LEU A 104 1.28 16.20 1.41
CA LEU A 104 1.63 15.76 0.06
C LEU A 104 1.01 14.38 -0.20
N PHE A 105 0.21 14.27 -1.25
CA PHE A 105 -0.53 13.05 -1.60
C PHE A 105 -0.13 12.56 -2.98
N ILE A 106 0.46 11.37 -3.03
CA ILE A 106 0.93 10.75 -4.26
C ILE A 106 0.06 9.52 -4.52
N LEU A 107 -0.80 9.59 -5.54
CA LEU A 107 -1.68 8.51 -5.95
C LEU A 107 -1.05 7.76 -7.12
N SER A 108 -0.50 6.59 -6.84
CA SER A 108 0.00 5.67 -7.86
C SER A 108 -1.15 4.88 -8.46
N ILE A 109 -1.45 5.16 -9.72
CA ILE A 109 -2.61 4.63 -10.43
C ILE A 109 -2.20 3.72 -11.58
N SER A 110 -2.96 2.66 -11.75
CA SER A 110 -2.90 1.71 -12.87
C SER A 110 -4.29 1.13 -13.09
N PRO A 111 -4.59 0.48 -14.22
CA PRO A 111 -5.89 -0.18 -14.42
C PRO A 111 -6.31 -1.08 -13.25
N GLY A 112 -5.35 -1.78 -12.63
CA GLY A 112 -5.60 -2.66 -11.50
C GLY A 112 -6.19 -2.00 -10.24
N ASN A 113 -6.03 -0.67 -10.05
CA ASN A 113 -6.63 0.05 -8.92
C ASN A 113 -8.16 0.18 -9.05
N PHE A 114 -8.69 0.02 -10.27
CA PHE A 114 -10.08 0.28 -10.63
C PHE A 114 -10.88 -0.99 -10.91
N THR A 115 -10.29 -2.17 -10.70
CA THR A 115 -10.95 -3.44 -10.98
C THR A 115 -11.70 -3.98 -9.76
N SER A 116 -12.73 -4.78 -10.06
CA SER A 116 -13.45 -5.62 -9.11
C SER A 116 -13.68 -7.01 -9.71
N PRO A 117 -13.94 -8.05 -8.90
CA PRO A 117 -14.31 -9.35 -9.41
C PRO A 117 -15.48 -9.28 -10.40
N LEU A 118 -15.42 -10.06 -11.46
CA LEU A 118 -16.43 -10.08 -12.51
C LEU A 118 -17.82 -10.41 -11.95
N GLY A 119 -18.83 -9.66 -12.38
CA GLY A 119 -20.23 -9.90 -12.01
C GLY A 119 -20.64 -9.39 -10.61
N LEU A 120 -19.77 -8.71 -9.89
CA LEU A 120 -20.17 -8.00 -8.66
C LEU A 120 -20.75 -6.63 -9.00
N ASP A 121 -21.89 -6.32 -8.39
CA ASP A 121 -22.45 -4.97 -8.34
C ASP A 121 -21.75 -4.13 -7.25
N ASP A 122 -22.01 -2.82 -7.23
CA ASP A 122 -21.35 -1.86 -6.31
C ASP A 122 -21.49 -2.27 -4.85
N LYS A 123 -22.66 -2.76 -4.44
CA LYS A 123 -22.91 -3.21 -3.07
C LYS A 123 -22.04 -4.41 -2.70
N LYS A 124 -21.95 -5.39 -3.59
CA LYS A 124 -21.13 -6.59 -3.36
C LYS A 124 -19.63 -6.27 -3.41
N VAL A 125 -19.23 -5.29 -4.21
CA VAL A 125 -17.84 -4.78 -4.19
C VAL A 125 -17.52 -4.16 -2.84
N PHE A 126 -18.41 -3.34 -2.30
CA PHE A 126 -18.25 -2.79 -0.94
C PHE A 126 -18.19 -3.90 0.13
N GLU A 127 -19.13 -4.86 0.12
CA GLU A 127 -19.14 -6.00 1.06
C GLU A 127 -17.88 -6.87 0.94
N TYR A 128 -17.28 -6.96 -0.27
CA TYR A 128 -16.02 -7.63 -0.49
C TYR A 128 -14.88 -6.87 0.19
N ASP A 129 -14.81 -5.55 0.02
CA ASP A 129 -13.78 -4.69 0.62
C ASP A 129 -13.83 -4.68 2.17
N GLU A 130 -15.03 -4.72 2.75
CA GLU A 130 -15.21 -4.78 4.21
C GLU A 130 -14.59 -6.05 4.84
N ARG A 131 -14.42 -7.11 4.08
CA ARG A 131 -13.79 -8.36 4.54
C ARG A 131 -12.26 -8.34 4.47
N LEU A 132 -11.70 -7.36 3.78
CA LEU A 132 -10.26 -7.18 3.65
C LEU A 132 -9.67 -6.43 4.85
N THR A 133 -8.37 -6.22 4.85
CA THR A 133 -7.61 -5.61 5.95
C THR A 133 -8.25 -4.32 6.47
N LEU A 134 -8.55 -3.39 5.59
CA LEU A 134 -9.07 -2.06 5.97
C LEU A 134 -10.47 -2.09 6.59
N GLY A 135 -11.33 -2.99 6.15
CA GLY A 135 -12.68 -3.13 6.69
C GLY A 135 -12.72 -3.76 8.08
N LYS A 136 -11.66 -4.47 8.48
CA LYS A 136 -11.55 -5.14 9.79
C LYS A 136 -11.02 -4.24 10.91
N ILE A 137 -10.45 -3.07 10.57
CA ILE A 137 -9.82 -2.18 11.52
C ILE A 137 -10.50 -0.81 11.54
N ASN A 138 -10.45 -0.16 12.70
CA ASN A 138 -10.99 1.19 12.88
C ASN A 138 -9.97 2.18 13.42
N ASN A 139 -8.77 1.71 13.75
CA ASN A 139 -7.65 2.51 14.23
C ASN A 139 -6.47 2.41 13.28
N PHE A 140 -6.01 3.55 12.76
CA PHE A 140 -4.99 3.65 11.69
C PHE A 140 -3.71 4.36 12.13
N VAL A 141 -3.59 4.75 13.42
CA VAL A 141 -2.53 5.68 13.86
C VAL A 141 -1.91 5.33 15.23
N SER A 142 -2.34 4.26 15.89
CA SER A 142 -1.84 3.93 17.24
C SER A 142 -0.58 3.10 17.22
N SER A 143 0.37 3.43 18.08
CA SER A 143 1.57 2.63 18.32
C SER A 143 1.68 2.28 19.80
N PRO A 144 1.58 1.00 20.19
CA PRO A 144 1.25 -0.15 19.33
C PRO A 144 -0.21 -0.13 18.85
N ASN A 145 -0.45 -0.73 17.69
CA ASN A 145 -1.80 -0.88 17.15
C ASN A 145 -2.37 -2.26 17.48
N TYR A 146 -2.94 -2.40 18.65
CA TYR A 146 -3.61 -3.64 19.08
C TYR A 146 -4.86 -3.96 18.26
N ASN A 147 -5.55 -2.94 17.74
CA ASN A 147 -6.71 -3.16 16.88
C ASN A 147 -6.32 -3.89 15.59
N TYR A 148 -5.18 -3.53 14.98
CA TYR A 148 -4.61 -4.24 13.84
C TYR A 148 -4.24 -5.68 14.21
N ILE A 149 -3.46 -5.87 15.29
CA ILE A 149 -2.97 -7.20 15.68
C ILE A 149 -4.13 -8.16 15.96
N ILE A 150 -5.18 -7.71 16.62
CA ILE A 150 -6.31 -8.56 17.00
C ILE A 150 -7.19 -8.93 15.79
N ASN A 151 -7.39 -8.00 14.85
CA ASN A 151 -8.37 -8.18 13.78
C ASN A 151 -7.79 -8.59 12.43
N VAL A 152 -6.47 -8.36 12.21
CA VAL A 152 -5.82 -8.54 10.90
C VAL A 152 -4.69 -9.56 10.94
N TYR A 153 -3.86 -9.53 12.00
CA TYR A 153 -2.73 -10.45 12.08
C TYR A 153 -3.19 -11.91 12.04
N GLY A 154 -2.91 -12.58 10.92
CA GLY A 154 -3.44 -13.92 10.63
C GLY A 154 -2.50 -15.08 10.98
N ALA A 155 -1.32 -14.80 11.54
CA ALA A 155 -0.35 -15.83 11.88
C ALA A 155 -0.41 -16.21 13.38
N SER A 156 0.36 -17.22 13.78
CA SER A 156 0.38 -17.70 15.17
C SER A 156 1.00 -16.66 16.11
N LEU A 157 0.38 -16.44 17.29
CA LEU A 157 0.95 -15.62 18.35
C LEU A 157 2.26 -16.19 18.91
N TYR A 158 2.54 -17.49 18.69
CA TYR A 158 3.83 -18.10 18.99
C TYR A 158 5.00 -17.38 18.28
N ASN A 159 4.72 -16.74 17.16
CA ASN A 159 5.68 -15.92 16.42
C ASN A 159 6.27 -14.76 17.24
N SER A 160 5.56 -14.30 18.28
CA SER A 160 6.07 -13.31 19.22
C SER A 160 7.28 -13.80 20.04
N LEU A 161 7.50 -15.09 20.13
CA LEU A 161 8.64 -15.72 20.83
C LEU A 161 9.85 -15.92 19.92
N HIS A 162 9.65 -15.86 18.62
CA HIS A 162 10.67 -16.04 17.60
C HIS A 162 10.71 -14.77 16.76
N ASN A 163 11.91 -14.25 16.49
CA ASN A 163 12.05 -13.25 15.46
C ASN A 163 11.70 -13.94 14.13
N LEU A 164 10.45 -13.83 13.74
CA LEU A 164 10.05 -14.28 12.42
C LEU A 164 10.81 -13.45 11.42
N ASP A 165 11.59 -14.15 10.63
CA ASP A 165 12.29 -13.52 9.54
C ASP A 165 11.25 -13.13 8.48
N GLN A 166 11.22 -11.84 8.17
CA GLN A 166 10.72 -11.39 6.89
C GLN A 166 11.45 -12.21 5.81
N TRP A 167 10.83 -12.34 4.66
CA TRP A 167 11.58 -12.74 3.48
C TRP A 167 12.88 -11.91 3.42
N ASN A 168 14.03 -12.56 3.42
CA ASN A 168 15.36 -11.95 3.62
C ASN A 168 15.67 -10.79 2.69
N HIS A 169 14.98 -10.72 1.55
CA HIS A 169 15.11 -9.65 0.56
C HIS A 169 14.21 -8.45 0.84
N ARG A 170 13.25 -8.54 1.77
CA ARG A 170 12.33 -7.45 2.10
C ARG A 170 12.75 -6.75 3.39
N VAL A 171 12.69 -5.43 3.36
CA VAL A 171 12.85 -4.57 4.55
C VAL A 171 11.61 -3.70 4.67
N SER A 172 10.84 -3.90 5.76
CA SER A 172 9.68 -3.07 6.07
C SER A 172 10.10 -1.88 6.91
N HIS A 173 10.05 -0.69 6.33
CA HIS A 173 10.43 0.57 6.98
C HIS A 173 9.29 1.10 7.86
N LEU A 174 9.63 1.93 8.85
CA LEU A 174 8.65 2.53 9.77
C LEU A 174 7.68 3.48 9.04
N ASP A 175 8.13 4.13 7.98
CA ASP A 175 7.31 5.00 7.12
C ASP A 175 6.34 4.24 6.19
N GLY A 176 6.30 2.89 6.30
CA GLY A 176 5.41 2.01 5.55
C GLY A 176 5.96 1.53 4.20
N TRP A 177 7.16 1.96 3.79
CA TRP A 177 7.81 1.43 2.58
C TRP A 177 8.26 -0.01 2.78
N ASN A 178 8.02 -0.88 1.79
CA ASN A 178 8.49 -2.26 1.75
C ASN A 178 9.57 -2.41 0.67
N GLU A 179 10.81 -2.10 1.01
CA GLU A 179 11.97 -2.20 0.13
C GLU A 179 12.29 -3.67 -0.20
N VAL A 180 12.53 -4.00 -1.47
CA VAL A 180 12.95 -5.33 -1.92
C VAL A 180 14.36 -5.28 -2.53
N LYS A 181 15.33 -5.93 -1.88
CA LYS A 181 16.73 -5.98 -2.27
C LYS A 181 17.04 -7.25 -3.05
N LEU A 182 17.79 -7.14 -4.14
CA LEU A 182 18.21 -8.32 -4.90
C LEU A 182 19.27 -9.17 -4.14
N ALA A 183 20.08 -8.53 -3.33
CA ALA A 183 21.03 -9.22 -2.46
C ALA A 183 20.61 -9.18 -0.99
N SER A 184 20.67 -10.31 -0.32
CA SER A 184 20.48 -10.45 1.11
C SER A 184 21.75 -10.97 1.80
N LYS A 185 21.69 -11.17 3.13
CA LYS A 185 22.79 -11.81 3.87
C LYS A 185 22.91 -13.32 3.58
N LEU A 186 21.86 -13.94 3.10
CA LEU A 186 21.78 -15.40 2.93
C LEU A 186 21.92 -15.82 1.48
N ASP A 187 21.39 -15.01 0.54
CA ASP A 187 21.29 -15.34 -0.88
C ASP A 187 21.16 -14.11 -1.76
N THR A 188 21.15 -14.32 -3.06
CA THR A 188 20.97 -13.27 -4.06
C THR A 188 19.93 -13.72 -5.08
N ILE A 189 18.95 -12.87 -5.36
CA ILE A 189 17.98 -13.06 -6.43
C ILE A 189 18.70 -12.98 -7.76
N THR A 190 18.73 -14.09 -8.50
CA THR A 190 19.41 -14.18 -9.79
C THR A 190 18.52 -13.72 -10.94
N ASP A 191 19.10 -13.46 -12.10
CA ASP A 191 18.31 -13.13 -13.31
C ASP A 191 17.34 -14.27 -13.70
N LYS A 192 17.68 -15.55 -13.39
CA LYS A 192 16.79 -16.68 -13.59
C LYS A 192 15.57 -16.62 -12.68
N ASP A 193 15.75 -16.20 -11.43
CA ASP A 193 14.66 -16.03 -10.49
C ASP A 193 13.75 -14.90 -10.94
N ILE A 194 14.33 -13.79 -11.41
CA ILE A 194 13.59 -12.64 -11.96
C ILE A 194 12.76 -13.07 -13.18
N GLU A 195 13.35 -13.80 -14.13
CA GLU A 195 12.63 -14.31 -15.31
C GLU A 195 11.50 -15.26 -14.92
N TYR A 196 11.74 -16.16 -13.97
CA TYR A 196 10.73 -17.07 -13.46
C TYR A 196 9.57 -16.32 -12.80
N TRP A 197 9.86 -15.39 -11.89
CA TRP A 197 8.82 -14.60 -11.21
C TRP A 197 8.06 -13.69 -12.18
N LYS A 198 8.76 -13.10 -13.14
CA LYS A 198 8.13 -12.34 -14.22
C LYS A 198 7.13 -13.22 -15.00
N SER A 199 7.49 -14.47 -15.27
CA SER A 199 6.57 -15.40 -15.96
C SER A 199 5.30 -15.69 -15.13
N LEU A 200 5.43 -15.77 -13.80
CA LEU A 200 4.29 -15.94 -12.90
C LEU A 200 3.43 -14.68 -12.84
N THR A 201 4.08 -13.52 -12.77
CA THR A 201 3.41 -12.22 -12.76
C THR A 201 2.63 -11.99 -14.05
N LEU A 202 3.19 -12.33 -15.20
CA LEU A 202 2.47 -12.26 -16.49
C LEU A 202 1.21 -13.14 -16.49
N LYS A 203 1.32 -14.39 -16.04
CA LYS A 203 0.16 -15.29 -15.90
C LYS A 203 -0.90 -14.73 -14.95
N PHE A 204 -0.48 -14.11 -13.85
CA PHE A 204 -1.38 -13.44 -12.91
C PHE A 204 -2.15 -12.30 -13.60
N TYR A 205 -1.48 -11.41 -14.34
CA TYR A 205 -2.14 -10.32 -15.05
C TYR A 205 -3.08 -10.83 -16.16
N GLU A 206 -2.67 -11.85 -16.93
CA GLU A 206 -3.53 -12.50 -17.92
C GLU A 206 -4.78 -13.14 -17.32
N GLN A 207 -4.64 -13.73 -16.12
CA GLN A 207 -5.78 -14.28 -15.38
C GLN A 207 -6.67 -13.16 -14.82
N LYS A 208 -6.08 -12.12 -14.29
CA LYS A 208 -6.78 -10.97 -13.70
C LYS A 208 -7.73 -10.32 -14.70
N ILE A 209 -7.28 -10.05 -15.93
CA ILE A 209 -8.13 -9.46 -16.96
C ILE A 209 -9.30 -10.35 -17.40
N LYS A 210 -9.26 -11.65 -17.10
CA LYS A 210 -10.36 -12.60 -17.38
C LYS A 210 -11.36 -12.72 -16.23
N THR A 211 -10.93 -12.39 -15.01
CA THR A 211 -11.72 -12.60 -13.78
C THR A 211 -12.18 -11.30 -13.14
N GLU A 212 -11.67 -10.16 -13.61
CA GLU A 212 -12.03 -8.85 -13.10
C GLU A 212 -12.59 -7.96 -14.21
N GLN A 213 -13.37 -6.96 -13.80
CA GLN A 213 -13.94 -5.92 -14.64
C GLN A 213 -13.55 -4.55 -14.13
N ILE A 214 -13.49 -3.54 -15.02
CA ILE A 214 -13.39 -2.14 -14.63
C ILE A 214 -14.69 -1.76 -13.91
N SER A 215 -14.58 -1.18 -12.74
CA SER A 215 -15.70 -0.88 -11.85
C SER A 215 -15.96 0.62 -11.75
N SER A 216 -17.17 1.05 -12.08
CA SER A 216 -17.63 2.42 -11.88
C SER A 216 -17.60 2.83 -10.40
N TYR A 217 -17.89 1.89 -9.50
CA TYR A 217 -17.75 2.09 -8.06
C TYR A 217 -16.33 2.51 -7.68
N ARG A 218 -15.30 1.81 -8.19
CA ARG A 218 -13.89 2.14 -7.98
C ARG A 218 -13.53 3.52 -8.51
N HIS A 219 -13.99 3.82 -9.72
CA HIS A 219 -13.78 5.11 -10.36
C HIS A 219 -14.43 6.25 -9.55
N ASN A 220 -15.67 6.08 -9.10
CA ASN A 220 -16.37 7.07 -8.30
C ASN A 220 -15.66 7.36 -6.96
N TYR A 221 -15.14 6.34 -6.28
CA TYR A 221 -14.39 6.54 -5.05
C TYR A 221 -12.99 7.08 -5.27
N PHE A 222 -12.38 6.83 -6.42
CA PHE A 222 -11.15 7.53 -6.83
C PHE A 222 -11.37 9.04 -6.94
N ILE A 223 -12.43 9.46 -7.64
CA ILE A 223 -12.79 10.88 -7.76
C ILE A 223 -13.02 11.51 -6.38
N LYS A 224 -13.84 10.88 -5.52
CA LYS A 224 -14.07 11.34 -4.15
C LYS A 224 -12.77 11.43 -3.34
N THR A 225 -11.84 10.50 -3.56
CA THR A 225 -10.54 10.51 -2.89
C THR A 225 -9.70 11.70 -3.34
N VAL A 226 -9.62 11.98 -4.64
CA VAL A 226 -8.92 13.14 -5.18
C VAL A 226 -9.54 14.45 -4.65
N GLU A 227 -10.86 14.58 -4.69
CA GLU A 227 -11.59 15.76 -4.16
C GLU A 227 -11.24 15.99 -2.69
N TYR A 228 -11.32 14.96 -1.86
CA TYR A 228 -11.01 15.07 -0.44
C TYR A 228 -9.55 15.46 -0.21
N LEU A 229 -8.59 14.81 -0.88
CA LEU A 229 -7.17 15.07 -0.70
C LEU A 229 -6.78 16.48 -1.13
N LYS A 230 -7.40 17.02 -2.16
CA LYS A 230 -7.22 18.44 -2.58
C LYS A 230 -7.62 19.43 -1.48
N THR A 231 -8.54 19.07 -0.60
CA THR A 231 -8.85 19.93 0.57
C THR A 231 -7.80 19.82 1.67
N LYS A 232 -6.89 18.85 1.56
CA LYS A 232 -5.88 18.52 2.58
C LYS A 232 -4.45 18.90 2.19
N GLY A 233 -4.19 19.17 0.91
CA GLY A 233 -2.86 19.57 0.43
C GLY A 233 -2.64 19.30 -1.04
N GLU A 234 -1.38 19.14 -1.42
CA GLU A 234 -0.95 18.94 -2.80
C GLU A 234 -1.16 17.49 -3.24
N VAL A 235 -1.73 17.29 -4.42
CA VAL A 235 -2.09 15.97 -4.96
C VAL A 235 -1.39 15.74 -6.29
N PHE A 236 -0.74 14.60 -6.42
CA PHE A 236 -0.09 14.15 -7.65
C PHE A 236 -0.64 12.79 -8.06
N LEU A 237 -1.08 12.67 -9.30
CA LEU A 237 -1.34 11.37 -9.91
C LEU A 237 -0.08 10.88 -10.58
N ILE A 238 0.29 9.63 -10.37
CA ILE A 238 1.44 9.04 -11.03
C ILE A 238 1.11 7.68 -11.63
N ARG A 239 1.70 7.36 -12.78
CA ARG A 239 1.75 5.99 -13.31
C ARG A 239 3.18 5.50 -13.27
N MET A 240 3.44 4.50 -12.43
CA MET A 240 4.79 3.96 -12.21
C MET A 240 5.32 3.19 -13.42
N PRO A 241 6.65 3.12 -13.59
CA PRO A 241 7.28 2.23 -14.56
C PRO A 241 7.03 0.76 -14.17
N SER A 242 6.97 -0.10 -15.16
CA SER A 242 6.82 -1.56 -15.04
C SER A 242 7.29 -2.21 -16.34
N ASP A 243 7.52 -3.52 -16.37
CA ASP A 243 7.91 -4.20 -17.60
C ASP A 243 6.92 -3.92 -18.77
N SER A 244 7.47 -3.71 -19.94
CA SER A 244 6.70 -3.35 -21.13
C SER A 244 5.62 -4.39 -21.52
N THR A 245 5.84 -5.66 -21.20
CA THR A 245 4.87 -6.73 -21.46
C THR A 245 3.65 -6.61 -20.53
N ILE A 246 3.90 -6.31 -19.25
CA ILE A 246 2.82 -6.07 -18.27
C ILE A 246 2.03 -4.83 -18.67
N LEU A 247 2.71 -3.73 -19.04
CA LEU A 247 2.04 -2.52 -19.50
C LEU A 247 1.18 -2.77 -20.76
N LYS A 248 1.61 -3.65 -21.69
CA LYS A 248 0.81 -4.05 -22.83
C LYS A 248 -0.47 -4.77 -22.40
N ILE A 249 -0.41 -5.67 -21.41
CA ILE A 249 -1.57 -6.37 -20.88
C ILE A 249 -2.54 -5.36 -20.24
N GLU A 250 -2.06 -4.48 -19.39
CA GLU A 250 -2.88 -3.43 -18.77
C GLU A 250 -3.56 -2.52 -19.81
N ASN A 251 -2.79 -2.05 -20.80
CA ASN A 251 -3.31 -1.20 -21.86
C ASN A 251 -4.28 -1.93 -22.79
N SER A 252 -4.21 -3.26 -22.90
CA SER A 252 -5.21 -4.04 -23.63
C SER A 252 -6.54 -4.13 -22.89
N HIS A 253 -6.48 -4.15 -21.56
CA HIS A 253 -7.66 -4.20 -20.70
C HIS A 253 -8.37 -2.84 -20.62
N TRP A 254 -7.61 -1.73 -20.59
CA TRP A 254 -8.13 -0.36 -20.59
C TRP A 254 -7.32 0.52 -21.54
N LYS A 255 -7.75 0.56 -22.83
CA LYS A 255 -6.99 1.23 -23.91
C LYS A 255 -6.77 2.72 -23.71
N ASN A 256 -7.76 3.40 -23.14
CA ASN A 256 -7.74 4.86 -22.98
C ASN A 256 -7.32 5.30 -21.57
N PHE A 257 -6.77 4.39 -20.75
CA PHE A 257 -6.48 4.66 -19.35
C PHE A 257 -5.69 5.96 -19.14
N ASP A 258 -4.55 6.12 -19.82
CA ASP A 258 -3.71 7.30 -19.64
C ASP A 258 -4.40 8.60 -20.08
N PHE A 259 -5.18 8.56 -21.15
CA PHE A 259 -5.95 9.70 -21.63
C PHE A 259 -7.04 10.11 -20.62
N GLU A 260 -7.75 9.13 -20.07
CA GLU A 260 -8.80 9.39 -19.09
C GLU A 260 -8.20 9.92 -17.77
N MET A 261 -7.08 9.37 -17.30
CA MET A 261 -6.39 9.86 -16.09
C MET A 261 -5.81 11.27 -16.27
N ASP A 262 -5.26 11.58 -17.44
CA ASP A 262 -4.80 12.94 -17.78
C ASP A 262 -5.98 13.94 -17.83
N SER A 263 -7.11 13.53 -18.40
CA SER A 263 -8.33 14.34 -18.44
C SER A 263 -8.86 14.63 -17.02
N ILE A 264 -8.88 13.61 -16.15
CA ILE A 264 -9.27 13.78 -14.74
C ILE A 264 -8.30 14.71 -14.03
N ALA A 265 -7.00 14.51 -14.18
CA ALA A 265 -5.99 15.36 -13.57
C ALA A 265 -6.16 16.83 -13.95
N LYS A 266 -6.39 17.10 -15.23
CA LYS A 266 -6.68 18.44 -15.76
C LYS A 266 -7.96 19.03 -15.17
N SER A 267 -9.03 18.24 -15.04
CA SER A 267 -10.30 18.71 -14.46
C SER A 267 -10.18 19.13 -12.99
N PHE A 268 -9.26 18.49 -12.27
CA PHE A 268 -8.94 18.83 -10.89
C PHE A 268 -7.78 19.83 -10.76
N ASN A 269 -7.16 20.24 -11.85
CA ASN A 269 -5.94 21.07 -11.85
C ASN A 269 -4.85 20.46 -10.95
N ILE A 270 -4.51 19.19 -11.20
CA ILE A 270 -3.44 18.45 -10.52
C ILE A 270 -2.50 17.81 -11.55
N PRO A 271 -1.21 17.63 -11.26
CA PRO A 271 -0.28 16.97 -12.17
C PRO A 271 -0.59 15.46 -12.36
N TYR A 272 -0.46 14.98 -13.61
CA TYR A 272 -0.36 13.54 -13.92
C TYR A 272 1.00 13.23 -14.49
N LEU A 273 1.84 12.55 -13.71
CA LEU A 273 3.21 12.18 -14.05
C LEU A 273 3.25 10.73 -14.53
N ASN A 274 3.29 10.53 -15.83
CA ASN A 274 3.27 9.19 -16.43
C ASN A 274 4.68 8.68 -16.74
N TYR A 275 5.18 7.76 -15.91
CA TYR A 275 6.50 7.12 -16.05
C TYR A 275 6.45 5.76 -16.77
N SER A 276 5.29 5.31 -17.24
CA SER A 276 5.17 4.01 -17.94
C SER A 276 6.06 3.91 -19.17
N LYS A 277 6.36 5.02 -19.83
CA LYS A 277 7.29 5.08 -20.99
C LYS A 277 8.77 4.98 -20.61
N LYS A 278 9.11 5.12 -19.32
CA LYS A 278 10.48 5.01 -18.79
C LYS A 278 10.77 3.60 -18.21
N SER A 279 9.95 2.60 -18.54
CA SER A 279 10.04 1.25 -17.98
C SER A 279 11.39 0.57 -18.16
N ASN A 280 12.11 0.84 -19.24
CA ASN A 280 13.43 0.26 -19.51
C ASN A 280 14.56 0.86 -18.67
N ASN A 281 14.30 1.95 -17.94
CA ASN A 281 15.30 2.63 -17.12
C ASN A 281 15.41 2.02 -15.72
N TYR A 282 14.49 1.17 -15.34
CA TYR A 282 14.38 0.64 -13.98
C TYR A 282 14.31 -0.88 -13.97
N LYS A 283 15.09 -1.50 -13.09
CA LYS A 283 15.07 -2.95 -12.88
C LYS A 283 13.90 -3.33 -11.97
N THR A 284 13.18 -4.37 -12.38
CA THR A 284 12.15 -5.00 -11.57
C THR A 284 12.62 -6.37 -11.11
N TYR A 285 12.18 -6.85 -9.94
CA TYR A 285 12.54 -8.18 -9.49
C TYR A 285 11.56 -9.27 -9.97
N ASP A 286 10.38 -8.88 -10.50
CA ASP A 286 9.34 -9.81 -10.99
C ASP A 286 8.59 -9.30 -12.24
N GLY A 287 9.11 -8.27 -12.88
CA GLY A 287 8.50 -7.58 -14.02
C GLY A 287 7.49 -6.49 -13.63
N SER A 288 6.92 -6.50 -12.42
CA SER A 288 5.93 -5.51 -11.96
C SER A 288 6.50 -4.53 -10.94
N HIS A 289 7.32 -5.01 -10.03
CA HIS A 289 7.77 -4.28 -8.86
C HIS A 289 9.24 -3.90 -8.99
N LEU A 290 9.57 -2.63 -8.67
CA LEU A 290 10.93 -2.13 -8.67
C LEU A 290 11.74 -2.81 -7.56
N GLU A 291 12.99 -3.20 -7.88
CA GLU A 291 13.95 -3.58 -6.86
C GLU A 291 14.50 -2.32 -6.15
N SER A 292 15.19 -2.52 -5.04
CA SER A 292 15.63 -1.46 -4.12
C SER A 292 16.28 -0.25 -4.78
N GLU A 293 17.32 -0.46 -5.59
CA GLU A 293 18.07 0.66 -6.18
C GLU A 293 17.23 1.41 -7.21
N SER A 294 16.51 0.69 -8.07
CA SER A 294 15.57 1.29 -9.01
C SER A 294 14.41 2.02 -8.33
N ALA A 295 13.94 1.54 -7.16
CA ALA A 295 12.91 2.22 -6.37
C ALA A 295 13.43 3.55 -5.80
N LYS A 296 14.68 3.60 -5.34
CA LYS A 296 15.33 4.82 -4.84
C LYS A 296 15.53 5.83 -5.96
N GLU A 297 16.16 5.42 -7.07
CA GLU A 297 16.36 6.27 -8.25
C GLU A 297 15.03 6.83 -8.79
N PHE A 298 13.99 5.98 -8.84
CA PHE A 298 12.66 6.42 -9.24
C PHE A 298 12.08 7.45 -8.26
N THR A 299 12.24 7.22 -6.96
CA THR A 299 11.73 8.14 -5.93
C THR A 299 12.46 9.49 -5.98
N GLU A 300 13.77 9.51 -6.23
CA GLU A 300 14.55 10.74 -6.43
C GLU A 300 14.07 11.52 -7.66
N LEU A 301 13.84 10.83 -8.80
CA LEU A 301 13.27 11.45 -9.99
C LEU A 301 11.88 12.02 -9.71
N LEU A 302 11.02 11.24 -9.06
CA LEU A 302 9.68 11.67 -8.67
C LEU A 302 9.71 12.92 -7.79
N SER A 303 10.62 12.95 -6.82
CA SER A 303 10.81 14.12 -5.92
C SER A 303 11.21 15.37 -6.69
N LYS A 304 12.09 15.26 -7.69
CA LYS A 304 12.47 16.39 -8.58
C LYS A 304 11.28 16.88 -9.39
N ASP A 305 10.49 15.96 -9.96
CA ASP A 305 9.32 16.33 -10.76
C ASP A 305 8.23 16.96 -9.89
N ILE A 306 8.03 16.48 -8.65
CA ILE A 306 7.14 17.11 -7.65
C ILE A 306 7.62 18.52 -7.34
N LYS A 307 8.91 18.69 -7.03
CA LYS A 307 9.50 19.99 -6.76
C LYS A 307 9.24 21.00 -7.88
N ASN A 308 9.50 20.60 -9.13
CA ASN A 308 9.32 21.46 -10.28
C ASN A 308 7.87 21.94 -10.40
N ASN A 309 6.89 21.05 -10.16
CA ASN A 309 5.47 21.41 -10.21
C ASN A 309 5.00 22.28 -9.01
N LEU A 310 5.70 22.25 -7.87
CA LEU A 310 5.34 23.08 -6.71
C LEU A 310 5.98 24.47 -6.73
N VAL A 311 7.02 24.67 -7.55
CA VAL A 311 7.74 25.95 -7.68
C VAL A 311 7.21 26.79 -8.84
N GLU A 312 6.59 26.15 -9.86
CA GLU A 312 5.90 26.84 -10.97
C GLU A 312 4.57 27.46 -10.53
#